data_3567261a25d87476ed0e61280cbf6706
#
_entry.id   3567261a25d87476ed0e61280cbf6706
#
_cell.length_a   1.000
_cell.length_b   1.000
_cell.length_c   1.000
_cell.angle_alpha   90.00
_cell.angle_beta   90.00
_cell.angle_gamma   90.00
#
_symmetry.space_group_name_H-M   'P 1'
#
loop_
_entity.id
_entity.type
_entity.pdbx_description
1 polymer ?
#
loop_
_entity_poly.entity_id
_entity_poly.type
_entity_poly.pdbx_seq_one_letter_code
_entity_poly.pdbx_strand_id
1 'polypeptide(L)'
;MFQFETEQKVCEVGGVKFGGQPGDYPTVVCPSIFQKGDKVFGGKRKEGFDEKKAEELLKTMERLCSETGVNGMADIVGNTGKELKSYVDFVTSVSDMPFCIDAWKMKPKLEGAAYCAEKGLLDRMFYNSITVWEEDLETEIREMSQIGVKHVLLVSFDMT
;
A
#
# COMPACT_ATOMS: atom_id res chain seq x y z
N MET A 1 22.88 -2.70 -18.99
CA MET A 1 21.91 -2.73 -17.89
C MET A 1 21.64 -4.20 -17.58
N PHE A 2 21.51 -4.59 -16.31
CA PHE A 2 21.14 -5.96 -15.95
C PHE A 2 19.74 -6.29 -16.49
N GLN A 3 19.56 -7.50 -17.01
CA GLN A 3 18.27 -8.04 -17.45
C GLN A 3 18.12 -9.46 -16.93
N PHE A 4 16.91 -9.84 -16.57
CA PHE A 4 16.59 -11.22 -16.23
C PHE A 4 16.52 -12.07 -17.51
N GLU A 5 17.00 -13.31 -17.45
CA GLU A 5 16.93 -14.25 -18.57
C GLU A 5 15.49 -14.69 -18.89
N THR A 6 14.65 -14.71 -17.86
CA THR A 6 13.22 -15.06 -17.98
C THR A 6 12.38 -13.84 -18.23
N GLU A 7 11.29 -14.00 -18.98
CA GLU A 7 10.28 -12.97 -19.17
C GLU A 7 9.74 -12.50 -17.82
N GLN A 8 9.75 -11.19 -17.60
CA GLN A 8 9.23 -10.56 -16.40
C GLN A 8 7.78 -10.12 -16.62
N LYS A 9 6.90 -10.54 -15.72
CA LYS A 9 5.48 -10.17 -15.78
C LYS A 9 5.30 -8.70 -15.40
N VAL A 10 4.28 -8.10 -15.99
CA VAL A 10 3.82 -6.74 -15.67
C VAL A 10 2.41 -6.84 -15.10
N CYS A 11 2.15 -6.16 -14.00
CA CYS A 11 0.81 -5.93 -13.49
C CYS A 11 0.48 -4.43 -13.50
N GLU A 12 -0.80 -4.12 -13.56
CA GLU A 12 -1.30 -2.74 -13.50
C GLU A 12 -2.20 -2.58 -12.28
N VAL A 13 -1.88 -1.59 -11.45
CA VAL A 13 -2.59 -1.30 -10.20
C VAL A 13 -2.89 0.19 -10.15
N GLY A 14 -4.17 0.56 -10.14
CA GLY A 14 -4.58 1.96 -10.15
C GLY A 14 -4.03 2.77 -11.33
N GLY A 15 -3.88 2.15 -12.50
CA GLY A 15 -3.31 2.78 -13.69
C GLY A 15 -1.78 2.87 -13.72
N VAL A 16 -1.09 2.36 -12.70
CA VAL A 16 0.38 2.32 -12.63
C VAL A 16 0.87 0.91 -12.95
N LYS A 17 1.90 0.81 -13.81
CA LYS A 17 2.53 -0.46 -14.20
C LYS A 17 3.67 -0.81 -13.24
N PHE A 18 3.69 -2.08 -12.82
CA PHE A 18 4.70 -2.67 -11.93
C PHE A 18 5.28 -3.93 -12.58
N GLY A 19 6.58 -4.15 -12.42
CA GLY A 19 7.29 -5.30 -12.96
C GLY A 19 7.97 -5.01 -14.30
N GLY A 20 8.09 -6.01 -15.17
CA GLY A 20 8.89 -5.92 -16.39
C GLY A 20 10.38 -6.06 -16.14
N GLN A 21 11.18 -5.89 -17.18
CA GLN A 21 12.64 -5.85 -17.07
C GLN A 21 13.09 -4.53 -16.39
N PRO A 22 14.25 -4.51 -15.73
CA PRO A 22 14.81 -3.28 -15.20
C PRO A 22 14.91 -2.19 -16.26
N GLY A 23 14.21 -1.08 -16.06
CA GLY A 23 14.16 0.07 -16.96
C GLY A 23 13.00 0.08 -17.96
N ASP A 24 12.14 -0.95 -17.99
CA ASP A 24 10.94 -0.94 -18.86
C ASP A 24 9.94 0.14 -18.43
N TYR A 25 9.83 0.35 -17.12
CA TYR A 25 8.92 1.35 -16.54
C TYR A 25 9.62 2.22 -15.50
N PRO A 26 9.13 3.44 -15.26
CA PRO A 26 9.63 4.28 -14.18
C PRO A 26 9.54 3.59 -12.82
N THR A 27 10.48 3.85 -11.93
CA THR A 27 10.40 3.43 -10.53
C THR A 27 9.15 4.01 -9.87
N VAL A 28 8.46 3.20 -9.09
CA VAL A 28 7.32 3.66 -8.27
C VAL A 28 7.81 3.95 -6.85
N VAL A 29 7.61 5.17 -6.37
CA VAL A 29 7.91 5.53 -4.98
C VAL A 29 6.71 5.24 -4.09
N CYS A 30 6.97 4.70 -2.90
CA CYS A 30 5.93 4.27 -1.96
C CYS A 30 6.20 4.81 -0.56
N PRO A 31 5.97 6.11 -0.29
CA PRO A 31 6.13 6.67 1.04
C PRO A 31 5.00 6.21 1.96
N SER A 32 5.37 5.86 3.20
CA SER A 32 4.41 5.54 4.25
C SER A 32 3.73 6.80 4.78
N ILE A 33 2.45 6.68 5.10
CA ILE A 33 1.64 7.70 5.77
C ILE A 33 0.88 7.06 6.95
N PHE A 34 0.63 7.83 8.00
CA PHE A 34 0.03 7.41 9.27
C PHE A 34 0.91 6.49 10.12
N GLN A 35 2.20 6.44 9.84
CA GLN A 35 3.14 5.73 10.69
C GLN A 35 3.32 6.45 12.03
N LYS A 36 3.60 5.69 13.09
CA LYS A 36 3.89 6.26 14.40
C LYS A 36 5.06 7.25 14.32
N GLY A 37 4.80 8.50 14.68
CA GLY A 37 5.80 9.58 14.61
C GLY A 37 5.62 10.51 13.43
N ASP A 38 4.73 10.20 12.50
CA ASP A 38 4.40 11.11 11.40
C ASP A 38 3.86 12.46 11.91
N LYS A 39 4.22 13.52 11.19
CA LYS A 39 3.79 14.89 11.50
C LYS A 39 2.27 15.08 11.39
N VAL A 40 1.58 14.19 10.69
CA VAL A 40 0.11 14.19 10.58
C VAL A 40 -0.60 13.93 11.92
N PHE A 41 0.07 13.33 12.90
CA PHE A 41 -0.53 13.07 14.22
C PHE A 41 -0.40 14.21 15.23
N GLY A 42 0.33 15.30 14.90
CA GLY A 42 0.66 16.32 15.90
C GLY A 42 1.46 15.75 17.08
N GLY A 43 2.15 16.53 17.87
CA GLY A 43 3.07 16.05 18.91
C GLY A 43 2.47 15.27 20.10
N LYS A 44 1.17 15.02 20.13
CA LYS A 44 0.50 14.11 21.07
C LYS A 44 -0.58 13.38 20.29
N ARG A 45 -0.50 12.05 20.25
CA ARG A 45 -1.54 11.17 19.70
C ARG A 45 -2.86 11.39 20.46
N LYS A 46 -3.58 12.46 20.14
CA LYS A 46 -5.00 12.57 20.42
C LYS A 46 -5.74 11.83 19.32
N GLU A 47 -6.88 11.26 19.63
CA GLU A 47 -7.73 10.52 18.69
C GLU A 47 -7.81 11.24 17.33
N GLY A 48 -7.33 10.55 16.26
CA GLY A 48 -7.33 11.06 14.90
C GLY A 48 -5.98 11.62 14.43
N PHE A 49 -5.98 12.13 13.21
CA PHE A 49 -4.85 12.73 12.53
C PHE A 49 -5.26 14.10 11.96
N ASP A 50 -4.28 14.92 11.57
CA ASP A 50 -4.49 16.23 10.94
C ASP A 50 -4.77 16.03 9.45
N GLU A 51 -6.04 15.98 9.08
CA GLU A 51 -6.51 15.76 7.70
C GLU A 51 -5.90 16.76 6.72
N LYS A 52 -5.79 18.05 7.11
CA LYS A 52 -5.22 19.06 6.24
C LYS A 52 -3.75 18.81 5.91
N LYS A 53 -2.96 18.38 6.90
CA LYS A 53 -1.55 18.01 6.65
C LYS A 53 -1.44 16.75 5.84
N ALA A 54 -2.29 15.76 6.08
CA ALA A 54 -2.29 14.51 5.33
C ALA A 54 -2.67 14.76 3.86
N GLU A 55 -3.68 15.59 3.59
CA GLU A 55 -4.05 16.02 2.25
C GLU A 55 -2.91 16.75 1.56
N GLU A 56 -2.25 17.71 2.24
CA GLU A 56 -1.12 18.47 1.70
C GLU A 56 0.05 17.54 1.31
N LEU A 57 0.33 16.50 2.09
CA LEU A 57 1.34 15.50 1.77
C LEU A 57 0.98 14.71 0.51
N LEU A 58 -0.25 14.19 0.42
CA LEU A 58 -0.74 13.42 -0.72
C LEU A 58 -0.74 14.28 -2.00
N LYS A 59 -1.25 15.51 -1.93
CA LYS A 59 -1.25 16.43 -3.07
C LYS A 59 0.16 16.86 -3.49
N THR A 60 1.08 17.00 -2.55
CA THR A 60 2.49 17.26 -2.86
C THR A 60 3.10 16.09 -3.60
N MET A 61 2.83 14.86 -3.18
CA MET A 61 3.29 13.67 -3.85
C MET A 61 2.73 13.57 -5.28
N GLU A 62 1.42 13.75 -5.47
CA GLU A 62 0.80 13.74 -6.81
C GLU A 62 1.46 14.77 -7.75
N ARG A 63 1.66 15.98 -7.25
CA ARG A 63 2.32 17.06 -8.01
C ARG A 63 3.75 16.68 -8.41
N LEU A 64 4.56 16.18 -7.47
CA LEU A 64 5.93 15.76 -7.73
C LEU A 64 5.99 14.59 -8.72
N CYS A 65 5.10 13.62 -8.62
CA CYS A 65 4.99 12.53 -9.58
C CYS A 65 4.68 13.07 -11.00
N SER A 66 3.74 14.00 -11.10
CA SER A 66 3.40 14.64 -12.38
C SER A 66 4.55 15.45 -12.97
N GLU A 67 5.29 16.19 -12.14
CA GLU A 67 6.41 17.04 -12.59
C GLU A 67 7.64 16.22 -13.01
N THR A 68 7.87 15.07 -12.38
CA THR A 68 9.08 14.27 -12.61
C THR A 68 8.88 13.08 -13.54
N GLY A 69 7.63 12.68 -13.81
CA GLY A 69 7.31 11.43 -14.52
C GLY A 69 7.56 10.16 -13.69
N VAL A 70 7.88 10.28 -12.41
CA VAL A 70 8.01 9.15 -11.49
C VAL A 70 6.62 8.80 -10.94
N ASN A 71 6.26 7.53 -10.98
CA ASN A 71 4.99 7.08 -10.41
C ASN A 71 5.05 7.00 -8.89
N GLY A 72 3.91 7.16 -8.24
CA GLY A 72 3.79 7.08 -6.79
C GLY A 72 2.62 6.21 -6.35
N MET A 73 2.71 5.68 -5.14
CA MET A 73 1.65 5.01 -4.42
C MET A 73 1.77 5.33 -2.93
N ALA A 74 0.67 5.39 -2.20
CA ALA A 74 0.68 5.65 -0.77
C ALA A 74 0.73 4.34 0.02
N ASP A 75 1.61 4.23 1.03
CA ASP A 75 1.62 3.11 1.95
C ASP A 75 0.88 3.49 3.24
N ILE A 76 -0.35 3.02 3.39
CA ILE A 76 -1.27 3.37 4.48
C ILE A 76 -1.00 2.46 5.67
N VAL A 77 -0.32 2.99 6.69
CA VAL A 77 0.07 2.22 7.88
C VAL A 77 -0.97 2.34 8.99
N GLY A 78 -1.50 1.21 9.44
CA GLY A 78 -2.44 1.15 10.56
C GLY A 78 -2.16 -0.02 11.50
N ASN A 79 -2.54 0.10 12.78
CA ASN A 79 -2.35 -0.96 13.77
C ASN A 79 -3.62 -1.76 14.04
N THR A 80 -4.77 -1.23 13.60
CA THR A 80 -6.09 -1.85 13.78
C THR A 80 -6.89 -1.74 12.49
N GLY A 81 -7.83 -2.66 12.27
CA GLY A 81 -8.74 -2.58 11.13
C GLY A 81 -9.57 -1.29 11.12
N LYS A 82 -9.92 -0.74 12.30
CA LYS A 82 -10.62 0.55 12.41
C LYS A 82 -9.76 1.71 11.90
N GLU A 83 -8.48 1.73 12.26
CA GLU A 83 -7.54 2.75 11.75
C GLU A 83 -7.40 2.63 10.23
N LEU A 84 -7.13 1.41 9.70
CA LEU A 84 -6.98 1.19 8.26
C LEU A 84 -8.22 1.64 7.48
N LYS A 85 -9.43 1.29 7.95
CA LYS A 85 -10.69 1.72 7.32
C LYS A 85 -10.80 3.24 7.24
N SER A 86 -10.53 3.94 8.35
CA SER A 86 -10.57 5.40 8.41
C SER A 86 -9.53 6.05 7.49
N TYR A 87 -8.31 5.49 7.46
CA TYR A 87 -7.22 6.03 6.65
C TYR A 87 -7.44 5.77 5.15
N VAL A 88 -7.96 4.59 4.80
CA VAL A 88 -8.36 4.27 3.42
C VAL A 88 -9.44 5.22 2.93
N ASP A 89 -10.52 5.45 3.72
CA ASP A 89 -11.58 6.40 3.36
C ASP A 89 -11.00 7.80 3.10
N PHE A 90 -10.12 8.27 3.98
CA PHE A 90 -9.50 9.58 3.81
C PHE A 90 -8.61 9.62 2.54
N VAL A 91 -7.65 8.70 2.40
CA VAL A 91 -6.72 8.70 1.26
C VAL A 91 -7.46 8.62 -0.06
N THR A 92 -8.47 7.74 -0.15
CA THR A 92 -9.24 7.56 -1.39
C THR A 92 -10.23 8.69 -1.68
N SER A 93 -10.55 9.52 -0.69
CA SER A 93 -11.35 10.74 -0.91
C SER A 93 -10.53 11.90 -1.49
N VAL A 94 -9.21 11.89 -1.31
CA VAL A 94 -8.33 13.00 -1.72
C VAL A 94 -7.35 12.64 -2.84
N SER A 95 -7.15 11.35 -3.13
CA SER A 95 -6.18 10.87 -4.12
C SER A 95 -6.66 9.64 -4.89
N ASP A 96 -6.37 9.61 -6.19
CA ASP A 96 -6.62 8.47 -7.06
C ASP A 96 -5.40 7.56 -7.26
N MET A 97 -4.27 7.84 -6.64
CA MET A 97 -3.08 6.99 -6.70
C MET A 97 -3.36 5.59 -6.18
N PRO A 98 -2.64 4.55 -6.66
CA PRO A 98 -2.62 3.26 -6.00
C PRO A 98 -2.10 3.39 -4.56
N PHE A 99 -2.45 2.45 -3.72
CA PHE A 99 -2.05 2.46 -2.32
C PHE A 99 -1.80 1.04 -1.79
N CYS A 100 -1.01 0.96 -0.71
CA CYS A 100 -0.90 -0.25 0.10
C CYS A 100 -1.75 -0.10 1.37
N ILE A 101 -2.26 -1.21 1.87
CA ILE A 101 -2.65 -1.33 3.27
C ILE A 101 -1.54 -2.06 4.01
N ASP A 102 -0.99 -1.44 5.04
CA ASP A 102 0.11 -1.97 5.84
C ASP A 102 -0.27 -2.06 7.31
N ALA A 103 -0.06 -3.22 7.90
CA ALA A 103 -0.13 -3.45 9.33
C ALA A 103 0.83 -4.57 9.73
N TRP A 104 1.42 -4.43 10.91
CA TRP A 104 2.31 -5.45 11.46
C TRP A 104 1.64 -6.81 11.67
N LYS A 105 0.32 -6.84 11.94
CA LYS A 105 -0.42 -8.07 12.21
C LYS A 105 -1.35 -8.43 11.05
N MET A 106 -1.50 -9.73 10.78
CA MET A 106 -2.39 -10.30 9.78
C MET A 106 -3.83 -9.79 9.92
N LYS A 107 -4.42 -9.89 11.12
CA LYS A 107 -5.84 -9.56 11.33
C LYS A 107 -6.22 -8.13 10.90
N PRO A 108 -5.54 -7.05 11.32
CA PRO A 108 -5.82 -5.70 10.80
C PRO A 108 -5.69 -5.59 9.28
N LYS A 109 -4.69 -6.23 8.66
CA LYS A 109 -4.53 -6.22 7.20
C LYS A 109 -5.73 -6.86 6.50
N LEU A 110 -6.17 -8.04 6.95
CA LEU A 110 -7.34 -8.71 6.39
C LEU A 110 -8.62 -7.90 6.58
N GLU A 111 -8.83 -7.27 7.74
CA GLU A 111 -9.96 -6.37 7.98
C GLU A 111 -9.92 -5.14 7.05
N GLY A 112 -8.74 -4.60 6.77
CA GLY A 112 -8.52 -3.51 5.81
C GLY A 112 -8.79 -3.96 4.38
N ALA A 113 -8.30 -5.14 3.98
CA ALA A 113 -8.52 -5.70 2.65
C ALA A 113 -10.00 -6.00 2.38
N ALA A 114 -10.70 -6.60 3.35
CA ALA A 114 -12.13 -6.84 3.27
C ALA A 114 -12.91 -5.51 3.08
N TYR A 115 -12.52 -4.47 3.80
CA TYR A 115 -13.10 -3.15 3.62
C TYR A 115 -12.84 -2.57 2.24
N CYS A 116 -11.62 -2.71 1.71
CA CYS A 116 -11.31 -2.30 0.34
C CYS A 116 -12.15 -3.07 -0.70
N ALA A 117 -12.41 -4.36 -0.47
CA ALA A 117 -13.31 -5.15 -1.31
C ALA A 117 -14.75 -4.60 -1.30
N GLU A 118 -15.30 -4.29 -0.12
CA GLU A 118 -16.63 -3.68 0.04
C GLU A 118 -16.75 -2.34 -0.70
N LYS A 119 -15.67 -1.59 -0.78
CA LYS A 119 -15.60 -0.29 -1.46
C LYS A 119 -15.24 -0.37 -2.95
N GLY A 120 -14.97 -1.56 -3.49
CA GLY A 120 -14.56 -1.73 -4.88
C GLY A 120 -13.14 -1.21 -5.19
N LEU A 121 -12.24 -1.21 -4.21
CA LEU A 121 -10.91 -0.61 -4.29
C LEU A 121 -9.79 -1.62 -4.58
N LEU A 122 -10.09 -2.91 -4.74
CA LEU A 122 -9.07 -3.96 -4.90
C LEU A 122 -8.17 -3.77 -6.12
N ASP A 123 -8.65 -3.10 -7.18
CA ASP A 123 -7.86 -2.80 -8.37
C ASP A 123 -6.82 -1.68 -8.17
N ARG A 124 -6.90 -0.95 -7.04
CA ARG A 124 -5.97 0.12 -6.67
C ARG A 124 -5.10 -0.23 -5.46
N MET A 125 -5.33 -1.39 -4.84
CA MET A 125 -4.76 -1.74 -3.54
C MET A 125 -3.73 -2.84 -3.66
N PHE A 126 -2.60 -2.67 -2.96
CA PHE A 126 -1.69 -3.75 -2.58
C PHE A 126 -1.91 -4.15 -1.13
N TYR A 127 -1.86 -5.44 -0.87
CA TYR A 127 -1.75 -6.02 0.47
C TYR A 127 -0.26 -6.02 0.88
N ASN A 128 0.12 -5.23 1.87
CA ASN A 128 1.51 -5.07 2.31
C ASN A 128 1.68 -5.62 3.73
N SER A 129 2.35 -6.72 3.91
CA SER A 129 2.95 -7.69 3.02
C SER A 129 2.68 -9.11 3.51
N ILE A 130 2.93 -10.11 2.67
CA ILE A 130 3.16 -11.47 3.12
C ILE A 130 4.65 -11.61 3.43
N THR A 131 4.97 -12.21 4.56
CA THR A 131 6.35 -12.44 5.02
C THR A 131 6.59 -13.89 5.36
N VAL A 132 7.84 -14.34 5.24
CA VAL A 132 8.22 -15.74 5.51
C VAL A 132 8.16 -16.14 6.99
N TRP A 133 8.00 -15.19 7.89
CA TRP A 133 7.89 -15.40 9.34
C TRP A 133 6.47 -15.23 9.88
N GLU A 134 5.47 -15.12 9.02
CA GLU A 134 4.08 -15.14 9.47
C GLU A 134 3.74 -16.54 10.02
N GLU A 135 3.22 -16.58 11.26
CA GLU A 135 2.97 -17.84 11.98
C GLU A 135 1.90 -18.70 11.31
N ASP A 136 0.93 -18.09 10.63
CA ASP A 136 -0.19 -18.76 9.95
C ASP A 136 -0.38 -18.27 8.52
N LEU A 137 0.68 -18.43 7.72
CA LEU A 137 0.73 -18.01 6.32
C LEU A 137 -0.38 -18.64 5.46
N GLU A 138 -0.71 -19.91 5.70
CA GLU A 138 -1.75 -20.62 4.94
C GLU A 138 -3.13 -19.99 5.17
N THR A 139 -3.44 -19.63 6.41
CA THR A 139 -4.68 -18.93 6.74
C THR A 139 -4.71 -17.55 6.11
N GLU A 140 -3.61 -16.79 6.18
CA GLU A 140 -3.54 -15.46 5.58
C GLU A 140 -3.80 -15.53 4.06
N ILE A 141 -3.14 -16.43 3.34
CA ILE A 141 -3.31 -16.63 1.89
C ILE A 141 -4.75 -17.04 1.56
N ARG A 142 -5.33 -17.97 2.33
CA ARG A 142 -6.71 -18.45 2.11
C ARG A 142 -7.72 -17.31 2.29
N GLU A 143 -7.61 -16.52 3.37
CA GLU A 143 -8.51 -15.41 3.64
C GLU A 143 -8.36 -14.29 2.62
N MET A 144 -7.14 -13.93 2.22
CA MET A 144 -6.92 -12.99 1.13
C MET A 144 -7.57 -13.45 -0.18
N SER A 145 -7.45 -14.74 -0.50
CA SER A 145 -8.08 -15.31 -1.70
C SER A 145 -9.61 -15.23 -1.64
N GLN A 146 -10.21 -15.48 -0.47
CA GLN A 146 -11.66 -15.35 -0.27
C GLN A 146 -12.14 -13.91 -0.36
N ILE A 147 -11.36 -12.95 0.11
CA ILE A 147 -11.63 -11.51 -0.03
C ILE A 147 -11.51 -11.07 -1.50
N GLY A 148 -10.71 -11.77 -2.31
CA GLY A 148 -10.44 -11.43 -3.70
C GLY A 148 -9.27 -10.46 -3.87
N VAL A 149 -8.32 -10.44 -2.94
CA VAL A 149 -7.08 -9.64 -3.04
C VAL A 149 -6.34 -10.01 -4.32
N LYS A 150 -5.98 -9.00 -5.12
CA LYS A 150 -5.37 -9.19 -6.45
C LYS A 150 -3.86 -8.96 -6.45
N HIS A 151 -3.39 -8.04 -5.62
CA HIS A 151 -2.01 -7.58 -5.62
C HIS A 151 -1.43 -7.67 -4.21
N VAL A 152 -0.28 -8.31 -4.10
CA VAL A 152 0.38 -8.58 -2.83
C VAL A 152 1.86 -8.21 -2.93
N LEU A 153 2.38 -7.56 -1.92
CA LEU A 153 3.82 -7.41 -1.74
C LEU A 153 4.34 -8.63 -0.97
N LEU A 154 5.31 -9.31 -1.55
CA LEU A 154 5.98 -10.45 -0.92
C LEU A 154 7.35 -10.01 -0.42
N VAL A 155 7.59 -10.16 0.89
CA VAL A 155 8.90 -9.96 1.48
C VAL A 155 9.57 -11.34 1.64
N SER A 156 10.60 -11.56 0.82
CA SER A 156 11.40 -12.78 0.86
C SER A 156 12.88 -12.41 0.96
N PHE A 157 13.52 -12.86 2.01
CA PHE A 157 14.97 -12.75 2.16
C PHE A 157 15.55 -13.95 2.90
N ASP A 158 16.79 -14.25 2.60
CA ASP A 158 17.57 -15.27 3.31
C ASP A 158 18.18 -14.63 4.56
N MET A 159 18.06 -15.32 5.70
CA MET A 159 18.59 -14.86 6.98
C MET A 159 19.94 -15.53 7.32
N THR A 160 20.59 -16.19 6.36
CA THR A 160 21.91 -16.81 6.52
C THR A 160 23.06 -15.85 6.28
#